data_a836bd6eeae83fe73ace1096b51685f0
#
_entry.id   a836bd6eeae83fe73ace1096b51685f0
#
_cell.length_a   1.000
_cell.length_b   1.000
_cell.length_c   1.000
_cell.angle_alpha   90.00
_cell.angle_beta   90.00
_cell.angle_gamma   90.00
#
_symmetry.space_group_name_H-M   'P 1'
#
loop_
_entity.id
_entity.type
_entity.pdbx_description
1 polymer ?
#
loop_
_entity_poly.entity_id
_entity_poly.type
_entity_poly.pdbx_seq_one_letter_code
_entity_poly.pdbx_strand_id
1 'polypeptide(L)'
;MNENIKLNYILPRKGYHVLLGLHKSGTTWVNSYIHKKYRKIGMTMPPNNRYTELFGNNDDDYFYNVSIEDRIKFLEHCRQLNLEVNIKHHLPEVMEIWPWFKEFYKENDVLVLKRRNLYKHILSHQFHFCLKQYLPSYENGTGLMALRLEKVKENQRGLDTLKSSILKYKAQFKFDEYHFKSFCRSIRFIEEEIMPTMKPQALWVEDLTHEWLCERFNVEMKKPQVLPYNLKYELYFPKDELDKLKAATQDILDKEFKYYGYK
;
A
#
# COMPACT_ATOMS: atom_id res chain seq x y z
N MET A 1 10.45 -16.90 -22.16
CA MET A 1 10.49 -16.60 -20.72
C MET A 1 11.91 -16.21 -20.37
N ASN A 2 12.11 -15.03 -19.84
CA ASN A 2 13.46 -14.56 -19.56
C ASN A 2 13.98 -15.36 -18.34
N GLU A 3 14.99 -16.20 -18.52
CA GLU A 3 15.56 -17.09 -17.48
C GLU A 3 16.08 -16.35 -16.22
N ASN A 4 16.08 -15.02 -16.26
CA ASN A 4 16.50 -14.15 -15.17
C ASN A 4 15.39 -13.75 -14.19
N ILE A 5 14.15 -14.21 -14.36
CA ILE A 5 13.13 -14.11 -13.30
C ILE A 5 13.52 -15.13 -12.23
N LYS A 6 14.59 -14.83 -11.50
CA LYS A 6 15.01 -15.67 -10.39
C LYS A 6 13.87 -15.75 -9.37
N LEU A 7 13.43 -16.95 -9.16
CA LEU A 7 12.38 -17.44 -8.28
C LEU A 7 12.53 -17.04 -6.78
N ASN A 8 13.16 -15.91 -6.48
CA ASN A 8 13.42 -15.43 -5.11
C ASN A 8 12.16 -15.07 -4.33
N TYR A 9 10.99 -15.15 -4.97
CA TYR A 9 9.68 -14.84 -4.38
C TYR A 9 8.79 -16.04 -4.18
N ILE A 10 9.23 -17.22 -4.62
CA ILE A 10 8.39 -18.40 -4.63
C ILE A 10 8.49 -19.09 -3.28
N LEU A 11 7.36 -19.32 -2.66
CA LEU A 11 7.23 -19.88 -1.34
C LEU A 11 6.42 -21.17 -1.36
N PRO A 12 6.78 -22.15 -0.54
CA PRO A 12 5.87 -23.28 -0.33
C PRO A 12 4.54 -22.78 0.25
N ARG A 13 3.46 -23.36 -0.22
CA ARG A 13 2.07 -23.00 0.06
C ARG A 13 1.75 -23.01 1.55
N LYS A 14 2.02 -21.92 2.28
CA LYS A 14 1.61 -21.73 3.68
C LYS A 14 1.48 -20.24 4.00
N GLY A 15 0.28 -19.73 4.09
CA GLY A 15 -0.02 -18.38 4.58
C GLY A 15 -0.77 -17.51 3.56
N TYR A 16 -0.83 -16.23 3.85
CA TYR A 16 -1.45 -15.27 2.94
C TYR A 16 -0.50 -14.99 1.78
N HIS A 17 -1.03 -15.08 0.59
CA HIS A 17 -0.28 -14.90 -0.64
C HIS A 17 -0.47 -13.51 -1.25
N VAL A 18 -1.55 -12.85 -0.89
CA VAL A 18 -1.88 -11.52 -1.39
C VAL A 18 -2.24 -10.59 -0.24
N LEU A 19 -1.51 -9.49 -0.14
CA LEU A 19 -1.85 -8.38 0.72
C LEU A 19 -2.46 -7.25 -0.12
N LEU A 20 -3.76 -7.06 0.01
CA LEU A 20 -4.49 -6.00 -0.67
C LEU A 20 -4.66 -4.77 0.23
N GLY A 21 -4.67 -3.61 -0.37
CA GLY A 21 -5.03 -2.38 0.32
C GLY A 21 -4.99 -1.18 -0.59
N LEU A 22 -5.63 -0.12 -0.14
CA LEU A 22 -5.50 1.19 -0.77
C LEU A 22 -4.12 1.78 -0.50
N HIS A 23 -3.67 2.68 -1.35
CA HIS A 23 -2.51 3.51 -1.03
C HIS A 23 -2.66 4.14 0.36
N LYS A 24 -1.58 4.10 1.16
CA LYS A 24 -1.55 4.62 2.54
C LYS A 24 -2.41 3.89 3.58
N SER A 25 -2.86 2.67 3.30
CA SER A 25 -3.55 1.80 4.27
C SER A 25 -2.61 1.04 5.22
N GLY A 26 -1.29 1.27 5.15
CA GLY A 26 -0.34 0.56 6.01
C GLY A 26 0.20 -0.75 5.44
N THR A 27 -0.07 -1.07 4.18
CA THR A 27 0.41 -2.30 3.52
C THR A 27 1.92 -2.49 3.62
N THR A 28 2.71 -1.43 3.48
CA THR A 28 4.18 -1.50 3.62
C THR A 28 4.60 -1.92 5.03
N TRP A 29 3.89 -1.46 6.07
CA TRP A 29 4.16 -1.84 7.45
C TRP A 29 3.89 -3.34 7.68
N VAL A 30 2.69 -3.80 7.33
CA VAL A 30 2.33 -5.23 7.46
C VAL A 30 3.23 -6.12 6.61
N ASN A 31 3.52 -5.68 5.37
CA ASN A 31 4.40 -6.42 4.47
C ASN A 31 5.83 -6.62 5.04
N SER A 32 6.32 -5.72 5.90
CA SER A 32 7.62 -5.88 6.54
C SER A 32 7.69 -7.10 7.47
N TYR A 33 6.59 -7.48 8.12
CA TYR A 33 6.50 -8.70 8.93
C TYR A 33 6.43 -9.95 8.07
N ILE A 34 5.68 -9.90 6.98
CA ILE A 34 5.61 -10.96 5.99
C ILE A 34 7.02 -11.24 5.44
N HIS A 35 7.74 -10.21 5.03
CA HIS A 35 9.12 -10.33 4.55
C HIS A 35 10.06 -10.93 5.59
N LYS A 36 9.93 -10.54 6.86
CA LYS A 36 10.77 -11.08 7.93
C LYS A 36 10.54 -12.58 8.14
N LYS A 37 9.27 -13.02 8.04
CA LYS A 37 8.92 -14.44 8.08
C LYS A 37 9.68 -15.22 7.01
N TYR A 38 9.72 -14.72 5.80
CA TYR A 38 10.33 -15.41 4.68
C TYR A 38 11.86 -15.43 4.73
N ARG A 39 12.49 -14.36 5.20
CA ARG A 39 13.92 -14.37 5.47
C ARG A 39 14.32 -15.41 6.51
N LYS A 40 13.48 -15.65 7.53
CA LYS A 40 13.74 -16.64 8.57
C LYS A 40 13.81 -18.08 8.02
N ILE A 41 13.12 -18.37 6.91
CA ILE A 41 13.15 -19.69 6.26
C ILE A 41 14.22 -19.82 5.17
N GLY A 42 15.22 -18.93 5.16
CA GLY A 42 16.39 -19.04 4.29
C GLY A 42 16.23 -18.49 2.88
N MET A 43 15.15 -17.78 2.60
CA MET A 43 14.94 -17.16 1.29
C MET A 43 15.61 -15.79 1.22
N THR A 44 16.45 -15.60 0.21
CA THR A 44 17.02 -14.29 -0.12
C THR A 44 15.96 -13.45 -0.82
N MET A 45 15.47 -12.44 -0.12
CA MET A 45 14.61 -11.40 -0.74
C MET A 45 15.51 -10.31 -1.32
N PRO A 46 15.16 -9.70 -2.45
CA PRO A 46 15.85 -8.53 -2.94
C PRO A 46 15.89 -7.42 -1.87
N PRO A 47 16.94 -6.61 -1.83
CA PRO A 47 17.14 -5.60 -0.80
C PRO A 47 16.06 -4.51 -0.74
N ASN A 48 15.26 -4.37 -1.79
CA ASN A 48 14.24 -3.32 -1.91
C ASN A 48 12.84 -3.91 -1.77
N ASN A 49 12.00 -3.33 -0.90
CA ASN A 49 10.59 -3.68 -0.70
C ASN A 49 9.71 -3.49 -1.97
N ARG A 50 10.28 -3.01 -3.06
CA ARG A 50 9.62 -2.67 -4.32
C ARG A 50 9.14 -3.89 -5.11
N TYR A 51 9.79 -5.02 -4.94
CA TYR A 51 9.56 -6.23 -5.74
C TYR A 51 8.36 -7.07 -5.33
N THR A 52 7.54 -6.59 -4.42
CA THR A 52 6.33 -7.28 -4.00
C THR A 52 5.06 -6.79 -4.72
N GLU A 53 5.18 -5.77 -5.56
CA GLU A 53 4.08 -5.20 -6.33
C GLU A 53 4.16 -5.71 -7.78
N LEU A 54 3.74 -6.96 -7.99
CA LEU A 54 3.88 -7.65 -9.28
C LEU A 54 3.16 -6.95 -10.44
N PHE A 55 2.07 -6.23 -10.16
CA PHE A 55 1.27 -5.53 -11.16
C PHE A 55 1.43 -4.00 -11.07
N GLY A 56 2.35 -3.50 -10.25
CA GLY A 56 2.60 -2.07 -10.13
C GLY A 56 3.27 -1.48 -11.38
N ASN A 57 2.95 -0.24 -11.66
CA ASN A 57 3.53 0.54 -12.78
C ASN A 57 4.68 1.43 -12.30
N ASN A 58 5.52 0.96 -11.39
CA ASN A 58 6.67 1.74 -10.94
C ASN A 58 7.88 1.48 -11.85
N ASP A 59 8.47 2.53 -12.38
CA ASP A 59 9.62 2.50 -13.31
C ASP A 59 10.85 1.75 -12.76
N ASP A 60 10.92 1.55 -11.46
CA ASP A 60 11.95 0.79 -10.76
C ASP A 60 11.56 -0.68 -10.54
N ASP A 61 10.45 -1.14 -11.09
CA ASP A 61 9.95 -2.49 -10.84
C ASP A 61 10.60 -3.49 -11.79
N TYR A 62 11.03 -4.63 -11.25
CA TYR A 62 11.64 -5.72 -12.02
C TYR A 62 10.73 -6.24 -13.15
N PHE A 63 9.43 -6.02 -13.01
CA PHE A 63 8.39 -6.41 -13.97
C PHE A 63 7.91 -5.27 -14.86
N TYR A 64 8.55 -4.09 -14.82
CA TYR A 64 8.11 -2.91 -15.58
C TYR A 64 7.92 -3.18 -17.09
N ASN A 65 8.82 -3.97 -17.68
CA ASN A 65 8.78 -4.33 -19.10
C ASN A 65 8.07 -5.67 -19.39
N VAL A 66 7.39 -6.25 -18.39
CA VAL A 66 6.67 -7.52 -18.54
C VAL A 66 5.18 -7.23 -18.67
N SER A 67 4.54 -7.77 -19.69
CA SER A 67 3.10 -7.59 -19.90
C SER A 67 2.28 -8.15 -18.73
N ILE A 68 1.06 -7.65 -18.53
CA ILE A 68 0.14 -8.17 -17.50
C ILE A 68 -0.11 -9.66 -17.74
N GLU A 69 -0.28 -10.06 -19.01
CA GLU A 69 -0.51 -11.44 -19.41
C GLU A 69 0.68 -12.35 -19.03
N ASP A 70 1.90 -11.89 -19.18
CA ASP A 70 3.07 -12.70 -18.82
C ASP A 70 3.27 -12.76 -17.31
N ARG A 71 2.89 -11.73 -16.56
CA ARG A 71 2.84 -11.76 -15.09
C ARG A 71 1.81 -12.77 -14.59
N ILE A 72 0.64 -12.82 -15.23
CA ILE A 72 -0.42 -13.81 -14.96
C ILE A 72 0.11 -15.23 -15.25
N LYS A 73 0.66 -15.46 -16.43
CA LYS A 73 1.25 -16.77 -16.79
C LYS A 73 2.34 -17.22 -15.83
N PHE A 74 3.15 -16.28 -15.35
CA PHE A 74 4.16 -16.57 -14.33
C PHE A 74 3.52 -17.09 -13.03
N LEU A 75 2.46 -16.44 -12.53
CA LEU A 75 1.76 -16.89 -11.32
C LEU A 75 1.09 -18.25 -11.51
N GLU A 76 0.47 -18.47 -12.67
CA GLU A 76 -0.15 -19.74 -13.01
C GLU A 76 0.89 -20.87 -13.06
N HIS A 77 2.06 -20.61 -13.65
CA HIS A 77 3.17 -21.56 -13.66
C HIS A 77 3.69 -21.87 -12.26
N CYS A 78 3.84 -20.85 -11.41
CA CYS A 78 4.21 -21.04 -10.00
C CYS A 78 3.21 -21.96 -9.29
N ARG A 79 1.91 -21.77 -9.53
CA ARG A 79 0.86 -22.63 -8.94
C ARG A 79 0.93 -24.07 -9.45
N GLN A 80 1.19 -24.30 -10.75
CA GLN A 80 1.39 -25.64 -11.32
C GLN A 80 2.57 -26.36 -10.66
N LEU A 81 3.62 -25.63 -10.30
CA LEU A 81 4.78 -26.15 -9.57
C LEU A 81 4.54 -26.28 -8.05
N ASN A 82 3.31 -26.05 -7.58
CA ASN A 82 2.96 -25.98 -6.17
C ASN A 82 3.74 -24.92 -5.38
N LEU A 83 4.13 -23.86 -6.06
CA LEU A 83 4.84 -22.72 -5.51
C LEU A 83 3.94 -21.51 -5.56
N GLU A 84 4.02 -20.63 -4.56
CA GLU A 84 3.22 -19.41 -4.53
C GLU A 84 4.08 -18.17 -4.30
N VAL A 85 3.65 -17.08 -4.90
CA VAL A 85 4.29 -15.78 -4.79
C VAL A 85 3.53 -14.94 -3.77
N ASN A 86 4.23 -14.38 -2.82
CA ASN A 86 3.63 -13.43 -1.91
C ASN A 86 3.64 -12.03 -2.52
N ILE A 87 2.47 -11.46 -2.72
CA ILE A 87 2.28 -10.22 -3.46
C ILE A 87 1.57 -9.19 -2.60
N LYS A 88 2.04 -7.96 -2.70
CA LYS A 88 1.31 -6.79 -2.21
C LYS A 88 0.73 -6.06 -3.41
N HIS A 89 -0.58 -5.84 -3.40
CA HIS A 89 -1.26 -5.08 -4.46
C HIS A 89 -1.94 -3.83 -3.95
N HIS A 90 -1.95 -2.83 -4.80
CA HIS A 90 -2.87 -1.72 -4.68
C HIS A 90 -4.12 -2.00 -5.52
N LEU A 91 -5.26 -1.52 -5.03
CA LEU A 91 -6.56 -1.88 -5.59
C LEU A 91 -6.77 -1.51 -7.06
N PRO A 92 -6.31 -0.36 -7.56
CA PRO A 92 -6.47 -0.06 -8.98
C PRO A 92 -5.92 -1.17 -9.89
N GLU A 93 -4.81 -1.77 -9.51
CA GLU A 93 -4.18 -2.86 -10.27
C GLU A 93 -5.06 -4.13 -10.28
N VAL A 94 -5.66 -4.45 -9.13
CA VAL A 94 -6.54 -5.63 -9.00
C VAL A 94 -7.85 -5.44 -9.75
N MET A 95 -8.37 -4.21 -9.82
CA MET A 95 -9.59 -3.92 -10.59
C MET A 95 -9.43 -4.26 -12.07
N GLU A 96 -8.25 -4.04 -12.65
CA GLU A 96 -7.96 -4.33 -14.05
C GLU A 96 -7.93 -5.84 -14.36
N ILE A 97 -7.48 -6.64 -13.39
CA ILE A 97 -7.34 -8.10 -13.55
C ILE A 97 -8.38 -8.89 -12.75
N TRP A 98 -9.45 -8.24 -12.29
CA TRP A 98 -10.42 -8.83 -11.37
C TRP A 98 -11.03 -10.16 -11.82
N PRO A 99 -11.45 -10.33 -13.09
CA PRO A 99 -12.00 -11.61 -13.55
C PRO A 99 -11.05 -12.78 -13.31
N TRP A 100 -9.78 -12.61 -13.63
CA TRP A 100 -8.75 -13.60 -13.38
C TRP A 100 -8.43 -13.74 -11.88
N PHE A 101 -8.29 -12.63 -11.18
CA PHE A 101 -7.87 -12.58 -9.78
C PHE A 101 -8.79 -13.41 -8.87
N LYS A 102 -10.11 -13.24 -8.99
CA LYS A 102 -11.11 -13.95 -8.17
C LYS A 102 -11.18 -15.47 -8.45
N GLU A 103 -10.77 -15.90 -9.63
CA GLU A 103 -10.69 -17.31 -9.99
C GLU A 103 -9.36 -17.94 -9.51
N PHE A 104 -8.30 -17.16 -9.61
CA PHE A 104 -6.97 -17.62 -9.26
C PHE A 104 -6.77 -17.73 -7.75
N TYR A 105 -7.11 -16.70 -6.98
CA TYR A 105 -6.96 -16.68 -5.52
C TYR A 105 -8.19 -17.18 -4.79
N LYS A 106 -7.96 -17.88 -3.67
CA LYS A 106 -9.02 -18.36 -2.77
C LYS A 106 -9.18 -17.45 -1.57
N GLU A 107 -10.25 -17.61 -0.83
CA GLU A 107 -10.57 -16.85 0.38
C GLU A 107 -9.37 -16.69 1.33
N ASN A 108 -8.69 -17.79 1.63
CA ASN A 108 -7.56 -17.83 2.57
C ASN A 108 -6.25 -17.27 1.99
N ASP A 109 -6.20 -16.98 0.70
CA ASP A 109 -5.01 -16.45 0.03
C ASP A 109 -4.93 -14.92 0.14
N VAL A 110 -6.01 -14.26 0.53
CA VAL A 110 -6.14 -12.81 0.46
C VAL A 110 -6.33 -12.20 1.84
N LEU A 111 -5.47 -11.24 2.16
CA LEU A 111 -5.59 -10.38 3.33
C LEU A 111 -5.85 -8.95 2.89
N VAL A 112 -6.96 -8.36 3.32
CA VAL A 112 -7.33 -6.98 2.99
C VAL A 112 -7.03 -6.06 4.15
N LEU A 113 -6.23 -5.02 3.89
CA LEU A 113 -5.98 -3.96 4.86
C LEU A 113 -6.88 -2.76 4.59
N LYS A 114 -7.65 -2.39 5.60
CA LYS A 114 -8.54 -1.23 5.61
C LYS A 114 -8.05 -0.19 6.62
N ARG A 115 -8.39 1.07 6.42
CA ARG A 115 -8.10 2.14 7.35
C ARG A 115 -9.39 2.82 7.75
N ARG A 116 -9.71 2.77 9.07
CA ARG A 116 -11.01 3.19 9.61
C ARG A 116 -11.24 4.70 9.47
N ASN A 117 -10.23 5.51 9.79
CA ASN A 117 -10.34 6.95 9.67
C ASN A 117 -10.25 7.38 8.20
N LEU A 118 -11.43 7.55 7.58
CA LEU A 118 -11.55 7.86 6.15
C LEU A 118 -10.90 9.20 5.79
N TYR A 119 -11.17 10.24 6.58
CA TYR A 119 -10.58 11.55 6.33
C TYR A 119 -9.05 11.52 6.33
N LYS A 120 -8.45 10.96 7.37
CA LYS A 120 -6.97 10.86 7.44
C LYS A 120 -6.41 10.00 6.32
N HIS A 121 -7.14 9.01 5.88
CA HIS A 121 -6.71 8.14 4.79
C HIS A 121 -6.68 8.91 3.47
N ILE A 122 -7.78 9.57 3.14
CA ILE A 122 -7.91 10.37 1.91
C ILE A 122 -6.93 11.55 1.92
N LEU A 123 -6.82 12.27 3.03
CA LEU A 123 -5.86 13.37 3.18
C LEU A 123 -4.42 12.92 2.91
N SER A 124 -4.04 11.77 3.47
CA SER A 124 -2.70 11.19 3.23
C SER A 124 -2.47 10.83 1.76
N HIS A 125 -3.52 10.38 1.06
CA HIS A 125 -3.47 10.07 -0.36
C HIS A 125 -3.36 11.35 -1.21
N GLN A 126 -4.20 12.34 -0.95
CA GLN A 126 -4.17 13.64 -1.62
C GLN A 126 -2.82 14.35 -1.43
N PHE A 127 -2.30 14.34 -0.21
CA PHE A 127 -0.97 14.88 0.08
C PHE A 127 0.12 14.21 -0.75
N HIS A 128 0.09 12.89 -0.87
CA HIS A 128 1.07 12.15 -1.66
C HIS A 128 0.97 12.49 -3.15
N PHE A 129 -0.24 12.64 -3.66
CA PHE A 129 -0.47 13.07 -5.02
C PHE A 129 0.09 14.46 -5.30
N CYS A 130 -0.22 15.44 -4.45
CA CYS A 130 0.36 16.79 -4.56
C CYS A 130 1.89 16.78 -4.49
N LEU A 131 2.48 15.96 -3.61
CA LEU A 131 3.93 15.80 -3.54
C LEU A 131 4.52 15.31 -4.86
N LYS A 132 3.92 14.30 -5.46
CA LYS A 132 4.36 13.78 -6.76
C LYS A 132 4.34 14.87 -7.83
N GLN A 133 3.28 15.65 -7.86
CA GLN A 133 3.08 16.68 -8.85
C GLN A 133 4.07 17.86 -8.72
N TYR A 134 4.33 18.32 -7.50
CA TYR A 134 5.11 19.55 -7.28
C TYR A 134 6.55 19.31 -6.81
N LEU A 135 6.85 18.12 -6.35
CA LEU A 135 8.17 17.74 -5.86
C LEU A 135 8.57 16.35 -6.43
N PRO A 136 8.69 16.21 -7.75
CA PRO A 136 8.96 14.93 -8.39
C PRO A 136 10.27 14.28 -7.95
N SER A 137 11.27 15.07 -7.50
CA SER A 137 12.50 14.54 -6.92
C SER A 137 12.28 13.67 -5.66
N TYR A 138 11.12 13.78 -5.01
CA TYR A 138 10.71 12.92 -3.90
C TYR A 138 9.91 11.69 -4.37
N GLU A 139 9.56 11.64 -5.66
CA GLU A 139 8.80 10.54 -6.27
C GLU A 139 9.60 9.25 -6.29
N ASN A 140 10.87 9.31 -6.57
CA ASN A 140 11.75 8.13 -6.71
C ASN A 140 11.95 7.34 -5.40
N GLY A 141 10.96 7.35 -4.53
CA GLY A 141 10.86 6.47 -3.34
C GLY A 141 11.98 6.64 -2.32
N THR A 142 13.09 7.23 -2.75
CA THR A 142 14.28 7.44 -1.93
C THR A 142 14.14 8.62 -0.97
N GLY A 143 13.44 9.69 -1.34
CA GLY A 143 13.30 10.87 -0.49
C GLY A 143 12.42 10.64 0.74
N LEU A 144 11.15 10.28 0.56
CA LEU A 144 10.21 10.03 1.66
C LEU A 144 10.42 8.67 2.32
N MET A 145 10.83 7.64 1.57
CA MET A 145 11.12 6.34 2.15
C MET A 145 12.51 6.27 2.79
N ALA A 146 13.51 6.93 2.25
CA ALA A 146 14.83 7.02 2.88
C ALA A 146 14.78 7.85 4.17
N LEU A 147 13.91 8.86 4.23
CA LEU A 147 13.57 9.55 5.47
C LEU A 147 12.78 8.65 6.44
N ARG A 148 12.11 7.59 5.95
CA ARG A 148 11.28 6.70 6.78
C ARG A 148 12.07 5.73 7.64
N LEU A 149 13.23 5.28 7.26
CA LEU A 149 13.71 4.02 7.84
C LEU A 149 14.90 4.10 8.78
N GLU A 150 15.85 4.98 8.63
CA GLU A 150 17.03 4.95 9.52
C GLU A 150 17.79 6.28 9.66
N LYS A 151 17.70 7.17 8.69
CA LYS A 151 18.48 8.41 8.67
C LYS A 151 17.88 9.58 9.43
N VAL A 152 16.65 9.46 9.91
CA VAL A 152 15.94 10.59 10.56
C VAL A 152 16.48 10.86 11.97
N LYS A 153 16.98 9.86 12.68
CA LYS A 153 17.68 10.13 13.95
C LYS A 153 18.99 10.88 13.75
N GLU A 154 19.65 10.63 12.61
CA GLU A 154 20.91 11.26 12.27
C GLU A 154 20.74 12.58 11.48
N ASN A 155 19.54 12.86 10.99
CA ASN A 155 19.34 13.97 10.05
C ASN A 155 18.05 14.76 10.27
N GLN A 156 17.84 15.26 11.48
CA GLN A 156 16.75 16.22 11.79
C GLN A 156 16.76 17.40 10.79
N ARG A 157 17.94 17.85 10.39
CA ARG A 157 18.14 18.92 9.40
C ARG A 157 17.55 18.56 8.03
N GLY A 158 17.65 17.29 7.59
CA GLY A 158 17.04 16.82 6.34
C GLY A 158 15.51 16.84 6.38
N LEU A 159 14.93 16.48 7.53
CA LEU A 159 13.48 16.52 7.73
C LEU A 159 12.95 17.97 7.74
N ASP A 160 13.64 18.88 8.38
CA ASP A 160 13.25 20.29 8.45
C ASP A 160 13.40 20.96 7.08
N THR A 161 14.43 20.60 6.30
CA THR A 161 14.58 21.01 4.91
C THR A 161 13.45 20.50 4.04
N LEU A 162 13.03 19.24 4.20
CA LEU A 162 11.89 18.67 3.49
C LEU A 162 10.59 19.39 3.82
N LYS A 163 10.30 19.59 5.11
CA LYS A 163 9.13 20.34 5.57
C LYS A 163 9.10 21.75 4.99
N SER A 164 10.24 22.45 5.02
CA SER A 164 10.38 23.79 4.46
C SER A 164 10.16 23.81 2.95
N SER A 165 10.66 22.81 2.24
CA SER A 165 10.45 22.64 0.80
C SER A 165 8.98 22.41 0.46
N ILE A 166 8.30 21.54 1.22
CA ILE A 166 6.86 21.29 1.04
C ILE A 166 6.06 22.56 1.29
N LEU A 167 6.37 23.30 2.36
CA LEU A 167 5.66 24.53 2.71
C LEU A 167 5.74 25.60 1.62
N LYS A 168 6.82 25.66 0.83
CA LYS A 168 6.94 26.57 -0.32
C LYS A 168 5.85 26.32 -1.37
N TYR A 169 5.36 25.08 -1.50
CA TYR A 169 4.34 24.67 -2.46
C TYR A 169 2.94 24.64 -1.87
N LYS A 170 2.77 25.03 -0.59
CA LYS A 170 1.48 24.95 0.10
C LYS A 170 0.33 25.59 -0.67
N ALA A 171 0.53 26.74 -1.29
CA ALA A 171 -0.49 27.44 -2.06
C ALA A 171 -0.93 26.68 -3.33
N GLN A 172 -0.14 25.71 -3.76
CA GLN A 172 -0.42 24.89 -4.95
C GLN A 172 -1.10 23.57 -4.60
N PHE A 173 -1.08 23.17 -3.32
CA PHE A 173 -1.74 21.96 -2.86
C PHE A 173 -3.24 22.17 -2.88
N LYS A 174 -3.92 21.41 -3.72
CA LYS A 174 -5.38 21.51 -3.93
C LYS A 174 -6.04 20.17 -3.66
N PHE A 175 -7.31 20.24 -3.25
CA PHE A 175 -8.17 19.08 -3.26
C PHE A 175 -8.46 18.67 -4.70
N ASP A 176 -8.02 17.47 -5.06
CA ASP A 176 -8.25 16.89 -6.37
C ASP A 176 -9.47 15.96 -6.31
N GLU A 177 -10.58 16.45 -6.89
CA GLU A 177 -11.85 15.74 -6.90
C GLU A 177 -11.79 14.44 -7.73
N TYR A 178 -11.01 14.42 -8.81
CA TYR A 178 -10.86 13.23 -9.63
C TYR A 178 -10.19 12.09 -8.84
N HIS A 179 -9.07 12.40 -8.18
CA HIS A 179 -8.38 11.43 -7.33
C HIS A 179 -9.20 11.03 -6.11
N PHE A 180 -9.99 11.94 -5.55
CA PHE A 180 -10.95 11.62 -4.49
C PHE A 180 -11.99 10.61 -4.96
N LYS A 181 -12.64 10.85 -6.11
CA LYS A 181 -13.63 9.94 -6.70
C LYS A 181 -13.01 8.57 -7.04
N SER A 182 -11.81 8.56 -7.59
CA SER A 182 -11.07 7.32 -7.88
C SER A 182 -10.78 6.53 -6.61
N PHE A 183 -10.39 7.20 -5.53
CA PHE A 183 -10.17 6.58 -4.24
C PHE A 183 -11.46 5.97 -3.66
N CYS A 184 -12.57 6.72 -3.71
CA CYS A 184 -13.89 6.21 -3.29
C CYS A 184 -14.34 5.00 -4.11
N ARG A 185 -14.10 5.02 -5.44
CA ARG A 185 -14.37 3.85 -6.30
C ARG A 185 -13.60 2.62 -5.83
N SER A 186 -12.35 2.79 -5.45
CA SER A 186 -11.53 1.67 -4.94
C SER A 186 -12.06 1.14 -3.59
N ILE A 187 -12.60 2.00 -2.72
CA ILE A 187 -13.27 1.53 -1.49
C ILE A 187 -14.52 0.70 -1.85
N ARG A 188 -15.37 1.21 -2.74
CA ARG A 188 -16.58 0.46 -3.17
C ARG A 188 -16.19 -0.90 -3.71
N PHE A 189 -15.17 -0.95 -4.53
CA PHE A 189 -14.70 -2.22 -5.09
C PHE A 189 -14.28 -3.23 -4.01
N ILE A 190 -13.63 -2.77 -2.92
CA ILE A 190 -13.38 -3.66 -1.77
C ILE A 190 -14.70 -4.16 -1.18
N GLU A 191 -15.61 -3.25 -0.86
CA GLU A 191 -16.79 -3.57 -0.04
C GLU A 191 -17.86 -4.32 -0.85
N GLU A 192 -18.03 -4.00 -2.13
CA GLU A 192 -19.10 -4.49 -2.97
C GLU A 192 -18.68 -5.67 -3.86
N GLU A 193 -17.39 -5.80 -4.19
CA GLU A 193 -16.89 -6.85 -5.05
C GLU A 193 -16.00 -7.85 -4.31
N ILE A 194 -14.91 -7.37 -3.67
CA ILE A 194 -13.93 -8.27 -3.06
C ILE A 194 -14.51 -8.95 -1.82
N MET A 195 -15.08 -8.19 -0.90
CA MET A 195 -15.57 -8.73 0.37
C MET A 195 -16.70 -9.75 0.19
N PRO A 196 -17.75 -9.53 -0.62
CA PRO A 196 -18.82 -10.51 -0.80
C PRO A 196 -18.39 -11.70 -1.65
N THR A 197 -17.54 -11.49 -2.67
CA THR A 197 -17.14 -12.54 -3.62
C THR A 197 -16.11 -13.51 -3.03
N MET A 198 -15.07 -12.98 -2.40
CA MET A 198 -13.93 -13.76 -1.91
C MET A 198 -13.99 -14.05 -0.41
N LYS A 199 -14.72 -13.22 0.35
CA LYS A 199 -14.80 -13.29 1.82
C LYS A 199 -13.42 -13.32 2.51
N PRO A 200 -12.47 -12.48 2.08
CA PRO A 200 -11.12 -12.50 2.60
C PRO A 200 -11.08 -12.04 4.06
N GLN A 201 -9.99 -12.34 4.75
CA GLN A 201 -9.75 -11.72 6.05
C GLN A 201 -9.48 -10.23 5.86
N ALA A 202 -10.32 -9.37 6.46
CA ALA A 202 -10.13 -7.94 6.46
C ALA A 202 -9.67 -7.46 7.84
N LEU A 203 -8.68 -6.58 7.85
CA LEU A 203 -8.08 -6.02 9.07
C LEU A 203 -8.07 -4.49 9.00
N TRP A 204 -8.47 -3.85 10.09
CA TRP A 204 -8.29 -2.42 10.27
C TRP A 204 -6.88 -2.15 10.77
N VAL A 205 -6.12 -1.31 10.06
CA VAL A 205 -4.74 -1.03 10.42
C VAL A 205 -4.61 -0.40 11.81
N GLU A 206 -5.64 0.31 12.27
CA GLU A 206 -5.70 0.91 13.59
C GLU A 206 -5.79 -0.11 14.74
N ASP A 207 -6.25 -1.32 14.46
CA ASP A 207 -6.39 -2.40 15.44
C ASP A 207 -5.13 -3.29 15.49
N LEU A 208 -4.18 -3.10 14.57
CA LEU A 208 -2.97 -3.90 14.51
C LEU A 208 -1.92 -3.41 15.49
N THR A 209 -1.34 -4.33 16.23
CA THR A 209 -0.18 -4.05 17.09
C THR A 209 1.06 -4.76 16.58
N HIS A 210 2.23 -4.31 17.05
CA HIS A 210 3.49 -4.98 16.75
C HIS A 210 3.47 -6.42 17.22
N GLU A 211 3.01 -6.63 18.45
CA GLU A 211 2.93 -7.91 19.12
C GLU A 211 2.02 -8.87 18.35
N TRP A 212 0.83 -8.42 17.97
CA TRP A 212 -0.10 -9.19 17.15
C TRP A 212 0.50 -9.61 15.81
N LEU A 213 1.19 -8.68 15.14
CA LEU A 213 1.84 -8.98 13.85
C LEU A 213 2.99 -9.97 14.01
N CYS A 214 3.79 -9.84 15.08
CA CYS A 214 4.86 -10.80 15.38
C CYS A 214 4.30 -12.22 15.61
N GLU A 215 3.26 -12.33 16.41
CA GLU A 215 2.56 -13.60 16.68
C GLU A 215 1.93 -14.16 15.40
N ARG A 216 1.15 -13.35 14.68
CA ARG A 216 0.43 -13.75 13.48
C ARG A 216 1.34 -14.30 12.39
N PHE A 217 2.50 -13.69 12.21
CA PHE A 217 3.48 -14.11 11.18
C PHE A 217 4.60 -15.00 11.75
N ASN A 218 4.54 -15.31 13.04
CA ASN A 218 5.58 -16.09 13.75
C ASN A 218 6.99 -15.53 13.50
N VAL A 219 7.18 -14.26 13.77
CA VAL A 219 8.45 -13.55 13.59
C VAL A 219 8.87 -12.82 14.84
N GLU A 220 10.16 -12.86 15.13
CA GLU A 220 10.78 -12.02 16.13
C GLU A 220 11.46 -10.85 15.42
N MET A 221 11.03 -9.64 15.69
CA MET A 221 11.66 -8.44 15.17
C MET A 221 11.48 -7.29 16.14
N LYS A 222 12.45 -6.38 16.16
CA LYS A 222 12.28 -5.11 16.87
C LYS A 222 11.10 -4.37 16.25
N LYS A 223 10.29 -3.74 17.09
CA LYS A 223 9.20 -2.88 16.62
C LYS A 223 9.78 -1.94 15.56
N PRO A 224 9.27 -1.98 14.32
CA PRO A 224 9.72 -1.04 13.33
C PRO A 224 9.53 0.34 13.92
N GLN A 225 10.58 1.15 13.91
CA GLN A 225 10.38 2.55 14.20
C GLN A 225 9.52 3.07 13.02
N VAL A 226 8.22 2.93 13.17
CA VAL A 226 7.28 3.76 12.44
C VAL A 226 7.66 5.13 12.88
N LEU A 227 8.48 5.78 12.08
CA LEU A 227 8.71 7.19 12.26
C LEU A 227 7.32 7.78 12.29
N PRO A 228 6.91 8.35 13.42
CA PRO A 228 5.73 9.14 13.41
C PRO A 228 6.09 10.30 12.49
N TYR A 229 5.81 10.13 11.20
CA TYR A 229 5.47 11.28 10.44
C TYR A 229 4.19 11.81 11.07
N ASN A 230 4.37 12.52 12.17
CA ASN A 230 3.48 13.59 12.58
C ASN A 230 3.63 14.73 11.58
N LEU A 231 3.72 14.39 10.29
CA LEU A 231 3.35 15.29 9.25
C LEU A 231 1.85 15.45 9.46
N LYS A 232 1.50 16.48 10.20
CA LYS A 232 0.14 16.98 10.24
C LYS A 232 -0.12 17.44 8.80
N TYR A 233 -0.59 16.54 7.94
CA TYR A 233 -0.80 16.79 6.51
C TYR A 233 -1.63 18.05 6.30
N GLU A 234 -2.49 18.37 7.26
CA GLU A 234 -3.30 19.58 7.30
C GLU A 234 -2.46 20.87 7.22
N LEU A 235 -1.23 20.87 7.70
CA LEU A 235 -0.35 22.06 7.66
C LEU A 235 0.06 22.44 6.23
N TYR A 236 0.03 21.47 5.33
CA TYR A 236 0.53 21.63 3.96
C TYR A 236 -0.54 21.97 2.92
N PHE A 237 -1.80 22.01 3.31
CA PHE A 237 -2.89 22.45 2.45
C PHE A 237 -3.37 23.85 2.84
N PRO A 238 -3.86 24.68 1.90
CA PRO A 238 -4.68 25.82 2.18
C PRO A 238 -5.93 25.44 2.97
N LYS A 239 -6.42 26.32 3.80
CA LYS A 239 -7.57 26.03 4.68
C LYS A 239 -8.84 25.72 3.87
N ASP A 240 -9.11 26.51 2.86
CA ASP A 240 -10.26 26.32 1.96
C ASP A 240 -10.24 24.96 1.24
N GLU A 241 -9.07 24.49 0.83
CA GLU A 241 -8.90 23.18 0.21
C GLU A 241 -9.11 22.02 1.21
N LEU A 242 -8.68 22.20 2.47
CA LEU A 242 -8.98 21.26 3.54
C LEU A 242 -10.47 21.22 3.86
N ASP A 243 -11.13 22.36 3.86
CA ASP A 243 -12.56 22.45 4.15
C ASP A 243 -13.38 21.75 3.04
N LYS A 244 -12.99 21.90 1.76
CA LYS A 244 -13.56 21.12 0.64
C LYS A 244 -13.36 19.61 0.83
N LEU A 245 -12.14 19.20 1.17
CA LEU A 245 -11.83 17.78 1.40
C LEU A 245 -12.64 17.20 2.56
N LYS A 246 -12.75 17.94 3.66
CA LYS A 246 -13.55 17.52 4.82
C LYS A 246 -15.02 17.37 4.47
N ALA A 247 -15.59 18.37 3.79
CA ALA A 247 -16.98 18.35 3.39
C ALA A 247 -17.28 17.16 2.46
N ALA A 248 -16.46 16.95 1.42
CA ALA A 248 -16.60 15.83 0.50
C ALA A 248 -16.46 14.47 1.21
N THR A 249 -15.50 14.36 2.16
CA THR A 249 -15.29 13.12 2.92
C THR A 249 -16.47 12.85 3.85
N GLN A 250 -16.99 13.86 4.53
CA GLN A 250 -18.12 13.70 5.43
C GLN A 250 -19.39 13.31 4.65
N ASP A 251 -19.63 13.93 3.51
CA ASP A 251 -20.79 13.64 2.66
C ASP A 251 -20.80 12.16 2.21
N ILE A 252 -19.67 11.65 1.70
CA ILE A 252 -19.60 10.26 1.25
C ILE A 252 -19.61 9.27 2.42
N LEU A 253 -19.03 9.65 3.56
CA LEU A 253 -19.05 8.82 4.77
C LEU A 253 -20.48 8.63 5.26
N ASP A 254 -21.27 9.69 5.37
CA ASP A 254 -22.64 9.65 5.88
C ASP A 254 -23.59 8.95 4.91
N LYS A 255 -23.39 9.10 3.61
CA LYS A 255 -24.23 8.47 2.59
C LYS A 255 -23.95 6.98 2.40
N GLU A 256 -22.71 6.55 2.61
CA GLU A 256 -22.31 5.24 2.12
C GLU A 256 -21.33 4.51 3.07
N PHE A 257 -20.15 5.06 3.33
CA PHE A 257 -19.04 4.28 3.90
C PHE A 257 -19.17 3.99 5.39
N LYS A 258 -20.03 4.71 6.09
CA LYS A 258 -20.34 4.43 7.49
C LYS A 258 -20.93 3.03 7.68
N TYR A 259 -21.69 2.53 6.71
CA TYR A 259 -22.26 1.18 6.73
C TYR A 259 -21.20 0.09 6.69
N TYR A 260 -20.05 0.38 6.11
CA TYR A 260 -18.91 -0.56 6.05
C TYR A 260 -17.92 -0.39 7.22
N GLY A 261 -18.25 0.42 8.22
CA GLY A 261 -17.46 0.61 9.44
C GLY A 261 -16.35 1.67 9.33
N TYR A 262 -16.34 2.48 8.27
CA TYR A 262 -15.47 3.67 8.20
C TYR A 262 -15.97 4.77 9.14
N LYS A 263 -15.04 5.65 9.59
CA LYS A 263 -15.29 6.76 10.51
C LYS A 263 -14.65 8.05 10.01
#